data_b4019b440860aee7ac34819f44f75e05
#
_entry.id   b4019b440860aee7ac34819f44f75e05
#
_cell.length_a   1.000
_cell.length_b   1.000
_cell.length_c   1.000
_cell.angle_alpha   90.00
_cell.angle_beta   90.00
_cell.angle_gamma   90.00
#
_symmetry.space_group_name_H-M   'P 1'
#
loop_
_entity.id
_entity.type
_entity.pdbx_description
1 polymer ?
#
loop_
_entity_poly.entity_id
_entity_poly.type
_entity_poly.pdbx_seq_one_letter_code
_entity_poly.pdbx_strand_id
1 'polypeptide(L)'
;MKVAVTGSSGFIGTALVAALRADGHEVTRLVRAAPAAPDEIAWNPRADRGGLDPGSLDGVAAVVHLAAAGAADKRWTPGYQAEIRNSRVRGTRALASALAAMAAPPRVLLSGSAIGWYGDTGGREVTEADPAGSGFLADVVRDWEAAAEGAVRAGIRVVTLRSGLVLSPRGGMLGRMLPLFRLGLGGRIGSGRQVMSWIGLSEWVAIARFLLGRDDISGPVNLTTPSPVTNAEFTSALAAAVHRPAVMVAPAPALKLALGGVSSDILSSARVLPRRLLDEGYQFRHPAIAGALAAEL
;
A
#
# COMPACT_ATOMS: atom_id res chain seq x y z
N MET A 1 11.19 13.26 -15.74
CA MET A 1 10.82 12.04 -16.51
C MET A 1 9.30 11.94 -16.60
N LYS A 2 8.78 11.20 -17.58
CA LYS A 2 7.36 10.89 -17.70
C LYS A 2 7.04 9.65 -16.83
N VAL A 3 6.07 9.78 -15.92
CA VAL A 3 5.68 8.73 -14.96
C VAL A 3 4.19 8.44 -15.13
N ALA A 4 3.82 7.18 -15.38
CA ALA A 4 2.43 6.77 -15.39
C ALA A 4 2.01 6.24 -14.00
N VAL A 5 0.82 6.66 -13.53
CA VAL A 5 0.31 6.27 -12.22
C VAL A 5 -1.10 5.71 -12.33
N THR A 6 -1.30 4.47 -11.89
CA THR A 6 -2.65 3.91 -11.68
C THR A 6 -3.09 4.13 -10.24
N GLY A 7 -4.40 4.19 -9.98
CA GLY A 7 -4.89 4.46 -8.62
C GLY A 7 -4.59 5.89 -8.15
N SER A 8 -4.35 6.81 -9.07
CA SER A 8 -3.98 8.22 -8.84
C SER A 8 -5.03 9.01 -8.04
N SER A 9 -6.28 8.57 -7.99
CA SER A 9 -7.36 9.18 -7.21
C SER A 9 -7.47 8.66 -5.77
N GLY A 10 -6.73 7.60 -5.42
CA GLY A 10 -6.66 7.09 -4.04
C GLY A 10 -5.83 8.03 -3.14
N PHE A 11 -5.95 7.87 -1.81
CA PHE A 11 -5.23 8.76 -0.88
C PHE A 11 -3.70 8.70 -1.03
N ILE A 12 -3.13 7.52 -1.30
CA ILE A 12 -1.70 7.38 -1.60
C ILE A 12 -1.38 7.97 -2.97
N GLY A 13 -2.17 7.60 -3.99
CA GLY A 13 -1.93 8.03 -5.37
C GLY A 13 -2.01 9.54 -5.54
N THR A 14 -2.97 10.19 -4.90
CA THR A 14 -3.10 11.66 -4.91
C THR A 14 -1.87 12.35 -4.33
N ALA A 15 -1.37 11.87 -3.19
CA ALA A 15 -0.16 12.41 -2.56
C ALA A 15 1.09 12.18 -3.42
N LEU A 16 1.22 10.97 -3.99
CA LEU A 16 2.33 10.65 -4.88
C LEU A 16 2.32 11.52 -6.15
N VAL A 17 1.17 11.66 -6.81
CA VAL A 17 1.04 12.51 -8.02
C VAL A 17 1.43 13.96 -7.72
N ALA A 18 0.96 14.51 -6.58
CA ALA A 18 1.33 15.84 -6.17
C ALA A 18 2.85 16.00 -5.96
N ALA A 19 3.48 15.03 -5.29
CA ALA A 19 4.91 15.04 -5.03
C ALA A 19 5.73 14.90 -6.33
N LEU A 20 5.35 13.98 -7.23
CA LEU A 20 6.04 13.81 -8.52
C LEU A 20 5.97 15.07 -9.38
N ARG A 21 4.82 15.75 -9.41
CA ARG A 21 4.67 17.01 -10.13
C ARG A 21 5.51 18.13 -9.51
N ALA A 22 5.58 18.18 -8.18
CA ALA A 22 6.42 19.15 -7.47
C ALA A 22 7.92 18.95 -7.78
N ASP A 23 8.34 17.72 -8.08
CA ASP A 23 9.70 17.38 -8.51
C ASP A 23 9.95 17.66 -10.00
N GLY A 24 8.97 18.21 -10.73
CA GLY A 24 9.08 18.50 -12.16
C GLY A 24 8.91 17.27 -13.07
N HIS A 25 8.33 16.17 -12.56
CA HIS A 25 7.97 15.04 -13.41
C HIS A 25 6.67 15.28 -14.17
N GLU A 26 6.61 14.85 -15.43
CA GLU A 26 5.38 14.74 -16.18
C GLU A 26 4.61 13.49 -15.69
N VAL A 27 3.39 13.68 -15.20
CA VAL A 27 2.60 12.58 -14.63
C VAL A 27 1.38 12.29 -15.52
N THR A 28 1.32 11.06 -16.03
CA THR A 28 0.16 10.52 -16.73
C THR A 28 -0.65 9.63 -15.78
N ARG A 29 -1.95 9.87 -15.67
CA ARG A 29 -2.85 9.12 -14.80
C ARG A 29 -3.67 8.11 -15.59
N LEU A 30 -3.54 6.82 -15.23
CA LEU A 30 -4.39 5.78 -15.83
C LEU A 30 -5.70 5.69 -15.04
N VAL A 31 -6.80 6.01 -15.68
CA VAL A 31 -8.13 6.12 -15.09
C VAL A 31 -9.11 5.08 -15.69
N ARG A 32 -10.09 4.64 -14.89
CA ARG A 32 -11.10 3.67 -15.33
C ARG A 32 -12.27 4.31 -16.06
N ALA A 33 -12.52 5.58 -15.78
CA ALA A 33 -13.53 6.38 -16.46
C ALA A 33 -12.99 6.94 -17.78
N ALA A 34 -13.85 7.53 -18.58
CA ALA A 34 -13.43 8.32 -19.72
C ALA A 34 -12.48 9.45 -19.24
N PRO A 35 -11.35 9.69 -19.94
CA PRO A 35 -10.43 10.77 -19.58
C PRO A 35 -11.15 12.11 -19.54
N ALA A 36 -10.95 12.87 -18.47
CA ALA A 36 -11.52 14.21 -18.27
C ALA A 36 -10.43 15.31 -18.29
N ALA A 37 -9.16 14.92 -18.40
CA ALA A 37 -8.03 15.85 -18.44
C ALA A 37 -6.95 15.34 -19.41
N PRO A 38 -6.09 16.22 -19.95
CA PRO A 38 -5.05 15.86 -20.92
C PRO A 38 -4.01 14.87 -20.42
N ASP A 39 -3.83 14.80 -19.09
CA ASP A 39 -2.91 13.89 -18.43
C ASP A 39 -3.55 12.53 -18.06
N GLU A 40 -4.77 12.26 -18.52
CA GLU A 40 -5.48 11.02 -18.25
C GLU A 40 -5.52 10.11 -19.48
N ILE A 41 -5.31 8.82 -19.22
CA ILE A 41 -5.44 7.73 -20.19
C ILE A 41 -6.44 6.73 -19.64
N ALA A 42 -7.44 6.35 -20.46
CA ALA A 42 -8.39 5.30 -20.07
C ALA A 42 -7.71 3.94 -20.06
N TRP A 43 -8.01 3.13 -19.05
CA TRP A 43 -7.61 1.73 -19.02
C TRP A 43 -8.67 0.86 -18.33
N ASN A 44 -8.78 -0.39 -18.75
CA ASN A 44 -9.69 -1.35 -18.15
C ASN A 44 -8.91 -2.47 -17.43
N PRO A 45 -8.73 -2.39 -16.09
CA PRO A 45 -8.02 -3.42 -15.33
C PRO A 45 -8.73 -4.78 -15.26
N ARG A 46 -9.98 -4.86 -15.75
CA ARG A 46 -10.78 -6.09 -15.76
C ARG A 46 -10.73 -6.83 -17.09
N ALA A 47 -10.21 -6.19 -18.13
CA ALA A 47 -10.08 -6.83 -19.43
C ALA A 47 -8.99 -7.91 -19.37
N ASP A 48 -9.29 -9.06 -19.96
CA ASP A 48 -8.30 -10.15 -20.04
C ASP A 48 -7.21 -9.84 -21.10
N ARG A 49 -7.54 -9.05 -22.12
CA ARG A 49 -6.63 -8.53 -23.17
C ARG A 49 -7.09 -7.15 -23.62
N GLY A 50 -6.15 -6.32 -24.09
CA GLY A 50 -6.46 -5.02 -24.67
C GLY A 50 -7.04 -3.98 -23.69
N GLY A 51 -6.88 -4.19 -22.39
CA GLY A 51 -7.38 -3.26 -21.37
C GLY A 51 -6.61 -1.94 -21.28
N LEU A 52 -5.44 -1.87 -21.88
CA LEU A 52 -4.59 -0.69 -22.03
C LEU A 52 -3.89 -0.79 -23.38
N ASP A 53 -3.96 0.25 -24.18
CA ASP A 53 -3.18 0.37 -25.41
C ASP A 53 -1.71 0.67 -25.06
N PRO A 54 -0.76 -0.21 -25.44
CA PRO A 54 0.66 0.02 -25.17
C PRO A 54 1.19 1.34 -25.76
N GLY A 55 0.74 1.73 -26.96
CA GLY A 55 1.16 2.97 -27.62
C GLY A 55 0.73 4.23 -26.85
N SER A 56 -0.33 4.16 -26.06
CA SER A 56 -0.76 5.28 -25.23
C SER A 56 0.25 5.66 -24.13
N LEU A 57 1.20 4.76 -23.81
CA LEU A 57 2.26 4.96 -22.82
C LEU A 57 3.62 5.33 -23.44
N ASP A 58 3.68 5.70 -24.70
CA ASP A 58 4.93 6.05 -25.36
C ASP A 58 5.69 7.16 -24.61
N GLY A 59 6.99 6.93 -24.45
CA GLY A 59 7.88 7.82 -23.71
C GLY A 59 7.75 7.77 -22.19
N VAL A 60 6.88 6.90 -21.61
CA VAL A 60 6.82 6.69 -20.17
C VAL A 60 8.09 5.97 -19.69
N ALA A 61 8.83 6.61 -18.79
CA ALA A 61 10.07 6.08 -18.23
C ALA A 61 9.85 5.20 -16.98
N ALA A 62 8.76 5.42 -16.25
CA ALA A 62 8.44 4.71 -15.02
C ALA A 62 6.93 4.56 -14.84
N VAL A 63 6.51 3.48 -14.19
CA VAL A 63 5.11 3.23 -13.85
C VAL A 63 4.97 2.94 -12.36
N VAL A 64 3.96 3.57 -11.72
CA VAL A 64 3.57 3.25 -10.34
C VAL A 64 2.14 2.70 -10.34
N HIS A 65 2.01 1.44 -9.95
CA HIS A 65 0.73 0.71 -9.97
C HIS A 65 0.14 0.59 -8.56
N LEU A 66 -0.89 1.40 -8.28
CA LEU A 66 -1.57 1.45 -6.97
C LEU A 66 -3.06 1.08 -7.06
N ALA A 67 -3.58 0.81 -8.25
CA ALA A 67 -5.00 0.57 -8.45
C ALA A 67 -5.41 -0.79 -7.89
N ALA A 68 -6.24 -0.78 -6.85
CA ALA A 68 -6.86 -1.96 -6.27
C ALA A 68 -8.13 -1.59 -5.50
N ALA A 69 -9.04 -2.53 -5.31
CA ALA A 69 -10.15 -2.37 -4.37
C ALA A 69 -9.61 -2.33 -2.92
N GLY A 70 -10.15 -1.46 -2.08
CA GLY A 70 -9.71 -1.36 -0.68
C GLY A 70 -10.04 -2.64 0.09
N ALA A 71 -9.07 -3.25 0.76
CA ALA A 71 -9.31 -4.52 1.47
C ALA A 71 -10.28 -4.37 2.65
N ALA A 72 -10.35 -3.18 3.25
CA ALA A 72 -11.18 -2.89 4.41
C ALA A 72 -12.41 -1.99 4.10
N ASP A 73 -12.77 -1.77 2.83
CA ASP A 73 -13.88 -0.88 2.46
C ASP A 73 -15.25 -1.51 2.73
N LYS A 74 -15.34 -2.83 2.66
CA LYS A 74 -16.56 -3.60 2.90
C LYS A 74 -16.26 -4.85 3.74
N ARG A 75 -17.31 -5.41 4.31
CA ARG A 75 -17.23 -6.72 4.98
C ARG A 75 -16.82 -7.80 3.98
N TRP A 76 -15.97 -8.73 4.41
CA TRP A 76 -15.50 -9.83 3.56
C TRP A 76 -16.58 -10.89 3.37
N THR A 77 -17.38 -10.71 2.35
CA THR A 77 -18.19 -11.76 1.77
C THR A 77 -17.37 -12.50 0.71
N PRO A 78 -17.74 -13.73 0.30
CA PRO A 78 -17.03 -14.44 -0.79
C PRO A 78 -16.90 -13.59 -2.06
N GLY A 79 -17.95 -12.84 -2.43
CA GLY A 79 -17.93 -11.93 -3.57
C GLY A 79 -16.95 -10.77 -3.40
N TYR A 80 -16.86 -10.19 -2.19
CA TYR A 80 -15.91 -9.10 -1.95
C TYR A 80 -14.46 -9.58 -1.83
N GLN A 81 -14.24 -10.77 -1.28
CA GLN A 81 -12.93 -11.41 -1.30
C GLN A 81 -12.45 -11.66 -2.74
N ALA A 82 -13.35 -12.13 -3.61
CA ALA A 82 -13.05 -12.26 -5.04
C ALA A 82 -12.72 -10.90 -5.69
N GLU A 83 -13.43 -9.82 -5.35
CA GLU A 83 -13.13 -8.48 -5.85
C GLU A 83 -11.75 -7.99 -5.36
N ILE A 84 -11.41 -8.18 -4.07
CA ILE A 84 -10.09 -7.86 -3.52
C ILE A 84 -8.98 -8.56 -4.32
N ARG A 85 -9.12 -9.87 -4.56
CA ARG A 85 -8.14 -10.66 -5.31
C ARG A 85 -8.09 -10.22 -6.78
N ASN A 86 -9.24 -10.19 -7.45
CA ASN A 86 -9.33 -9.92 -8.89
C ASN A 86 -8.85 -8.51 -9.25
N SER A 87 -9.19 -7.51 -8.46
CA SER A 87 -8.74 -6.12 -8.72
C SER A 87 -7.21 -6.00 -8.69
N ARG A 88 -6.53 -6.81 -7.89
CA ARG A 88 -5.06 -6.87 -7.80
C ARG A 88 -4.46 -7.70 -8.91
N VAL A 89 -4.84 -8.97 -8.99
CA VAL A 89 -4.21 -9.94 -9.89
C VAL A 89 -4.49 -9.60 -11.35
N ARG A 90 -5.75 -9.34 -11.72
CA ARG A 90 -6.10 -9.01 -13.11
C ARG A 90 -5.55 -7.65 -13.51
N GLY A 91 -5.70 -6.65 -12.66
CA GLY A 91 -5.20 -5.30 -12.94
C GLY A 91 -3.69 -5.28 -13.15
N THR A 92 -2.93 -5.93 -12.25
CA THR A 92 -1.47 -6.01 -12.39
C THR A 92 -1.06 -6.80 -13.64
N ARG A 93 -1.72 -7.93 -13.91
CA ARG A 93 -1.44 -8.73 -15.12
C ARG A 93 -1.73 -7.96 -16.41
N ALA A 94 -2.87 -7.26 -16.46
CA ALA A 94 -3.23 -6.44 -17.63
C ALA A 94 -2.19 -5.33 -17.89
N LEU A 95 -1.79 -4.63 -16.83
CA LEU A 95 -0.75 -3.61 -16.91
C LEU A 95 0.60 -4.20 -17.32
N ALA A 96 1.08 -5.24 -16.63
CA ALA A 96 2.35 -5.88 -16.94
C ALA A 96 2.42 -6.40 -18.40
N SER A 97 1.30 -6.95 -18.89
CA SER A 97 1.21 -7.39 -20.27
C SER A 97 1.27 -6.24 -21.28
N ALA A 98 0.61 -5.12 -20.99
CA ALA A 98 0.68 -3.93 -21.83
C ALA A 98 2.09 -3.34 -21.86
N LEU A 99 2.74 -3.23 -20.71
CA LEU A 99 4.12 -2.73 -20.62
C LEU A 99 5.12 -3.64 -21.36
N ALA A 100 4.95 -4.95 -21.27
CA ALA A 100 5.76 -5.92 -21.97
C ALA A 100 5.59 -5.89 -23.51
N ALA A 101 4.46 -5.38 -24.00
CA ALA A 101 4.16 -5.25 -25.42
C ALA A 101 4.60 -3.90 -26.03
N MET A 102 5.11 -2.98 -25.23
CA MET A 102 5.61 -1.68 -25.71
C MET A 102 6.87 -1.86 -26.53
N ALA A 103 7.05 -1.07 -27.60
CA ALA A 103 8.26 -1.02 -28.40
C ALA A 103 9.46 -0.51 -27.57
N ALA A 104 9.20 0.42 -26.65
CA ALA A 104 10.16 0.94 -25.69
C ALA A 104 9.54 0.87 -24.27
N PRO A 105 9.73 -0.25 -23.57
CA PRO A 105 9.13 -0.43 -22.23
C PRO A 105 9.74 0.52 -21.19
N PRO A 106 9.01 0.87 -20.12
CA PRO A 106 9.55 1.69 -19.04
C PRO A 106 10.70 0.99 -18.33
N ARG A 107 11.61 1.77 -17.76
CA ARG A 107 12.76 1.23 -17.01
C ARG A 107 12.32 0.53 -15.72
N VAL A 108 11.23 1.00 -15.10
CA VAL A 108 10.77 0.53 -13.79
C VAL A 108 9.25 0.47 -13.69
N LEU A 109 8.79 -0.60 -13.03
CA LEU A 109 7.43 -0.74 -12.50
C LEU A 109 7.51 -0.84 -10.97
N LEU A 110 7.03 0.19 -10.25
CA LEU A 110 6.72 0.08 -8.83
C LEU A 110 5.32 -0.50 -8.70
N SER A 111 5.21 -1.75 -8.31
CA SER A 111 3.93 -2.47 -8.18
C SER A 111 3.46 -2.48 -6.73
N GLY A 112 2.23 -2.04 -6.48
CA GLY A 112 1.62 -2.18 -5.16
C GLY A 112 1.67 -3.62 -4.67
N SER A 113 1.90 -3.78 -3.38
CA SER A 113 1.86 -5.02 -2.61
C SER A 113 1.51 -4.68 -1.16
N ALA A 114 1.53 -5.64 -0.24
CA ALA A 114 1.19 -5.42 1.16
C ALA A 114 1.96 -6.36 2.08
N ILE A 115 2.17 -5.93 3.34
CA ILE A 115 2.72 -6.79 4.41
C ILE A 115 1.81 -7.97 4.74
N GLY A 116 0.59 -8.01 4.22
CA GLY A 116 -0.26 -9.20 4.23
C GLY A 116 0.43 -10.45 3.66
N TRP A 117 1.50 -10.29 2.89
CA TRP A 117 2.41 -11.38 2.48
C TRP A 117 2.80 -12.28 3.63
N TYR A 118 3.11 -11.71 4.79
CA TYR A 118 3.64 -12.44 5.93
C TYR A 118 2.56 -13.13 6.78
N GLY A 119 1.28 -12.74 6.62
CA GLY A 119 0.18 -13.22 7.48
C GLY A 119 0.36 -12.81 8.94
N ASP A 120 -0.17 -13.62 9.86
CA ASP A 120 0.06 -13.44 11.30
C ASP A 120 1.41 -14.03 11.70
N THR A 121 2.33 -13.18 12.14
CA THR A 121 3.68 -13.60 12.57
C THR A 121 3.76 -13.89 14.07
N GLY A 122 2.67 -13.70 14.82
CA GLY A 122 2.67 -13.83 16.28
C GLY A 122 3.62 -12.86 16.99
N GLY A 123 4.02 -11.77 16.32
CA GLY A 123 5.02 -10.82 16.82
C GLY A 123 6.47 -11.18 16.50
N ARG A 124 6.74 -12.29 15.81
CA ARG A 124 8.08 -12.61 15.28
C ARG A 124 8.46 -11.56 14.22
N GLU A 125 9.70 -11.13 14.25
CA GLU A 125 10.25 -10.23 13.23
C GLU A 125 10.37 -10.94 11.89
N VAL A 126 9.95 -10.24 10.82
CA VAL A 126 10.05 -10.69 9.44
C VAL A 126 10.57 -9.56 8.56
N THR A 127 11.27 -9.94 7.51
CA THR A 127 11.91 -9.06 6.55
C THR A 127 11.54 -9.48 5.13
N GLU A 128 12.06 -8.80 4.13
CA GLU A 128 11.83 -9.14 2.71
C GLU A 128 12.32 -10.54 2.34
N ALA A 129 13.26 -11.11 3.10
CA ALA A 129 13.80 -12.45 2.89
C ALA A 129 12.87 -13.56 3.41
N ASP A 130 11.90 -13.22 4.27
CA ASP A 130 10.98 -14.21 4.83
C ASP A 130 9.95 -14.68 3.80
N PRO A 131 9.59 -15.98 3.81
CA PRO A 131 8.60 -16.54 2.90
C PRO A 131 7.19 -15.99 3.18
N ALA A 132 6.28 -16.22 2.22
CA ALA A 132 4.87 -15.93 2.42
C ALA A 132 4.30 -16.73 3.59
N GLY A 133 3.51 -16.05 4.40
CA GLY A 133 2.72 -16.66 5.45
C GLY A 133 1.48 -17.37 4.91
N SER A 134 0.49 -17.55 5.77
CA SER A 134 -0.77 -18.22 5.45
C SER A 134 -1.97 -17.28 5.66
N GLY A 135 -3.09 -17.66 5.05
CA GLY A 135 -4.36 -16.95 5.15
C GLY A 135 -4.72 -16.16 3.90
N PHE A 136 -5.97 -15.69 3.86
CA PHE A 136 -6.56 -15.08 2.67
C PHE A 136 -5.69 -13.93 2.08
N LEU A 137 -5.22 -12.99 2.90
CA LEU A 137 -4.40 -11.89 2.38
C LEU A 137 -3.02 -12.35 1.93
N ALA A 138 -2.40 -13.32 2.60
CA ALA A 138 -1.12 -13.86 2.15
C ALA A 138 -1.24 -14.53 0.78
N ASP A 139 -2.31 -15.29 0.56
CA ASP A 139 -2.61 -15.90 -0.74
C ASP A 139 -2.87 -14.83 -1.82
N VAL A 140 -3.65 -13.81 -1.49
CA VAL A 140 -3.92 -12.69 -2.41
C VAL A 140 -2.64 -11.97 -2.79
N VAL A 141 -1.77 -11.66 -1.82
CA VAL A 141 -0.53 -10.92 -2.08
C VAL A 141 0.46 -11.74 -2.90
N ARG A 142 0.56 -13.05 -2.63
CA ARG A 142 1.37 -13.98 -3.44
C ARG A 142 0.98 -13.94 -4.92
N ASP A 143 -0.32 -14.08 -5.19
CA ASP A 143 -0.83 -14.03 -6.56
C ASP A 143 -0.70 -12.65 -7.18
N TRP A 144 -0.80 -11.61 -6.37
CA TRP A 144 -0.64 -10.23 -6.81
C TRP A 144 0.78 -9.95 -7.27
N GLU A 145 1.80 -10.32 -6.46
CA GLU A 145 3.21 -10.17 -6.84
C GLU A 145 3.55 -11.01 -8.08
N ALA A 146 3.07 -12.26 -8.15
CA ALA A 146 3.25 -13.13 -9.31
C ALA A 146 2.62 -12.56 -10.60
N ALA A 147 1.57 -11.75 -10.50
CA ALA A 147 0.93 -11.14 -11.67
C ALA A 147 1.82 -10.11 -12.41
N ALA A 148 2.88 -9.62 -11.76
CA ALA A 148 3.86 -8.70 -12.37
C ALA A 148 4.99 -9.43 -13.15
N GLU A 149 5.07 -10.76 -13.12
CA GLU A 149 6.15 -11.53 -13.77
C GLU A 149 6.28 -11.26 -15.29
N GLY A 150 5.17 -10.92 -15.96
CA GLY A 150 5.20 -10.55 -17.38
C GLY A 150 6.12 -9.36 -17.65
N ALA A 151 6.11 -8.35 -16.76
CA ALA A 151 7.00 -7.20 -16.85
C ALA A 151 8.47 -7.58 -16.55
N VAL A 152 8.70 -8.46 -15.57
CA VAL A 152 10.04 -8.97 -15.26
C VAL A 152 10.63 -9.69 -16.47
N ARG A 153 9.88 -10.59 -17.10
CA ARG A 153 10.34 -11.32 -18.30
C ARG A 153 10.62 -10.41 -19.51
N ALA A 154 9.97 -9.25 -19.56
CA ALA A 154 10.24 -8.22 -20.57
C ALA A 154 11.45 -7.33 -20.24
N GLY A 155 12.20 -7.63 -19.18
CA GLY A 155 13.38 -6.86 -18.77
C GLY A 155 13.06 -5.58 -17.99
N ILE A 156 11.82 -5.34 -17.61
CA ILE A 156 11.44 -4.19 -16.80
C ILE A 156 11.85 -4.47 -15.34
N ARG A 157 12.54 -3.53 -14.72
CA ARG A 157 12.86 -3.59 -13.29
C ARG A 157 11.54 -3.47 -12.50
N VAL A 158 11.18 -4.51 -11.76
CA VAL A 158 9.96 -4.52 -10.94
C VAL A 158 10.34 -4.44 -9.47
N VAL A 159 9.71 -3.50 -8.74
CA VAL A 159 9.79 -3.40 -7.28
C VAL A 159 8.39 -3.59 -6.72
N THR A 160 8.20 -4.59 -5.84
CA THR A 160 6.92 -4.82 -5.16
C THR A 160 6.90 -4.10 -3.82
N LEU A 161 5.97 -3.14 -3.69
CA LEU A 161 5.86 -2.24 -2.54
C LEU A 161 5.00 -2.88 -1.45
N ARG A 162 5.58 -3.73 -0.60
CA ARG A 162 4.89 -4.37 0.53
C ARG A 162 4.54 -3.34 1.60
N SER A 163 3.46 -2.59 1.38
CA SER A 163 3.02 -1.51 2.25
C SER A 163 2.48 -2.03 3.58
N GLY A 164 2.95 -1.43 4.68
CA GLY A 164 2.35 -1.56 6.00
C GLY A 164 1.07 -0.73 6.13
N LEU A 165 0.65 -0.49 7.35
CA LEU A 165 -0.47 0.40 7.64
C LEU A 165 -0.08 1.84 7.32
N VAL A 166 -0.56 2.36 6.19
CA VAL A 166 -0.27 3.74 5.80
C VAL A 166 -1.12 4.71 6.63
N LEU A 167 -0.44 5.56 7.38
CA LEU A 167 -1.06 6.54 8.26
C LEU A 167 -1.32 7.85 7.51
N SER A 168 -2.59 8.22 7.40
CA SER A 168 -3.04 9.49 6.83
C SER A 168 -4.41 9.86 7.37
N PRO A 169 -4.66 11.14 7.73
CA PRO A 169 -5.99 11.61 8.08
C PRO A 169 -6.98 11.55 6.90
N ARG A 170 -6.46 11.47 5.67
CA ARG A 170 -7.25 11.49 4.43
C ARG A 170 -7.77 10.10 4.01
N GLY A 171 -7.36 9.03 4.68
CA GLY A 171 -7.80 7.68 4.31
C GLY A 171 -7.19 6.57 5.16
N GLY A 172 -7.44 5.33 4.75
CA GLY A 172 -6.95 4.15 5.45
C GLY A 172 -7.55 4.00 6.86
N MET A 173 -6.82 3.31 7.72
CA MET A 173 -7.23 3.05 9.10
C MET A 173 -7.28 4.34 9.93
N LEU A 174 -6.24 5.18 9.84
CA LEU A 174 -6.16 6.42 10.63
C LEU A 174 -7.31 7.36 10.31
N GLY A 175 -7.65 7.56 9.03
CA GLY A 175 -8.77 8.42 8.63
C GLY A 175 -10.12 7.98 9.21
N ARG A 176 -10.31 6.66 9.39
CA ARG A 176 -11.53 6.10 10.00
C ARG A 176 -11.55 6.22 11.52
N MET A 177 -10.39 6.10 12.17
CA MET A 177 -10.29 6.16 13.64
C MET A 177 -10.26 7.61 14.16
N LEU A 178 -9.66 8.51 13.42
CA LEU A 178 -9.38 9.89 13.84
C LEU A 178 -10.63 10.65 14.35
N PRO A 179 -11.81 10.59 13.71
CA PRO A 179 -13.02 11.24 14.24
C PRO A 179 -13.41 10.74 15.64
N LEU A 180 -13.32 9.43 15.89
CA LEU A 180 -13.62 8.85 17.19
C LEU A 180 -12.63 9.32 18.26
N PHE A 181 -11.33 9.34 17.93
CA PHE A 181 -10.30 9.82 18.85
C PHE A 181 -10.48 11.30 19.17
N ARG A 182 -10.81 12.15 18.20
CA ARG A 182 -11.09 13.59 18.42
C ARG A 182 -12.29 13.83 19.33
N LEU A 183 -13.24 12.92 19.37
CA LEU A 183 -14.40 12.93 20.27
C LEU A 183 -14.11 12.31 21.64
N GLY A 184 -12.87 11.83 21.90
CA GLY A 184 -12.54 11.12 23.14
C GLY A 184 -13.12 9.70 23.25
N LEU A 185 -13.67 9.17 22.15
CA LEU A 185 -14.22 7.82 22.05
C LEU A 185 -13.21 6.80 21.49
N GLY A 186 -11.92 7.20 21.37
CA GLY A 186 -10.86 6.34 20.95
C GLY A 186 -10.52 5.26 21.96
N GLY A 187 -9.92 4.17 21.49
CA GLY A 187 -9.50 3.10 22.39
C GLY A 187 -8.77 1.97 21.68
N ARG A 188 -8.23 1.06 22.50
CA ARG A 188 -7.50 -0.10 22.01
C ARG A 188 -8.42 -1.17 21.44
N ILE A 189 -7.88 -1.95 20.53
CA ILE A 189 -8.56 -3.06 19.88
C ILE A 189 -8.19 -4.36 20.60
N GLY A 190 -9.18 -5.04 21.16
CA GLY A 190 -8.99 -6.30 21.88
C GLY A 190 -8.02 -6.16 23.06
N SER A 191 -6.99 -7.02 23.09
CA SER A 191 -5.93 -6.96 24.11
C SER A 191 -4.97 -5.79 23.92
N GLY A 192 -4.90 -5.21 22.72
CA GLY A 192 -3.94 -4.19 22.35
C GLY A 192 -2.49 -4.70 22.17
N ARG A 193 -2.26 -6.02 22.27
CA ARG A 193 -0.91 -6.62 22.16
C ARG A 193 -0.45 -6.87 20.74
N GLN A 194 -1.39 -6.89 19.78
CA GLN A 194 -1.04 -7.13 18.38
C GLN A 194 -0.09 -6.06 17.87
N VAL A 195 0.98 -6.52 17.21
CA VAL A 195 2.00 -5.64 16.63
C VAL A 195 1.51 -5.12 15.29
N MET A 196 1.68 -3.83 15.10
CA MET A 196 1.30 -3.08 13.90
C MET A 196 2.56 -2.53 13.23
N SER A 197 2.81 -2.95 12.00
CA SER A 197 3.84 -2.36 11.15
C SER A 197 3.20 -1.29 10.30
N TRP A 198 3.67 -0.07 10.44
CA TRP A 198 3.06 1.15 9.93
C TRP A 198 4.06 2.02 9.17
N ILE A 199 3.56 3.01 8.45
CA ILE A 199 4.34 4.03 7.77
C ILE A 199 3.49 5.30 7.61
N GLY A 200 4.06 6.49 7.78
CA GLY A 200 3.40 7.75 7.42
C GLY A 200 3.21 7.86 5.91
N LEU A 201 2.16 8.52 5.45
CA LEU A 201 1.92 8.74 4.02
C LEU A 201 3.06 9.55 3.38
N SER A 202 3.55 10.57 4.06
CA SER A 202 4.68 11.39 3.60
C SER A 202 5.95 10.56 3.41
N GLU A 203 6.22 9.63 4.33
CA GLU A 203 7.36 8.71 4.26
C GLU A 203 7.17 7.67 3.13
N TRP A 204 5.95 7.13 2.98
CA TRP A 204 5.62 6.21 1.87
C TRP A 204 5.93 6.86 0.51
N VAL A 205 5.51 8.11 0.33
CA VAL A 205 5.77 8.89 -0.90
C VAL A 205 7.28 9.13 -1.08
N ALA A 206 8.00 9.46 -0.01
CA ALA A 206 9.45 9.66 -0.07
C ALA A 206 10.19 8.38 -0.49
N ILE A 207 9.79 7.22 0.05
CA ILE A 207 10.37 5.92 -0.36
C ILE A 207 10.05 5.60 -1.83
N ALA A 208 8.81 5.82 -2.27
CA ALA A 208 8.47 5.59 -3.68
C ALA A 208 9.33 6.43 -4.62
N ARG A 209 9.57 7.70 -4.29
CA ARG A 209 10.48 8.60 -5.04
C ARG A 209 11.93 8.11 -5.00
N PHE A 210 12.42 7.67 -3.84
CA PHE A 210 13.74 7.08 -3.69
C PHE A 210 13.89 5.86 -4.61
N LEU A 211 12.93 4.94 -4.61
CA LEU A 211 12.95 3.73 -5.44
C LEU A 211 12.86 4.04 -6.95
N LEU A 212 12.18 5.11 -7.35
CA LEU A 212 12.15 5.57 -8.75
C LEU A 212 13.54 6.05 -9.22
N GLY A 213 14.33 6.64 -8.33
CA GLY A 213 15.67 7.14 -8.61
C GLY A 213 16.80 6.09 -8.51
N ARG A 214 16.49 4.85 -8.10
CA ARG A 214 17.49 3.78 -7.93
C ARG A 214 17.32 2.74 -9.03
N ASP A 215 18.39 2.37 -9.70
CA ASP A 215 18.34 1.34 -10.77
C ASP A 215 18.75 -0.06 -10.27
N ASP A 216 19.35 -0.15 -9.12
CA ASP A 216 19.90 -1.35 -8.48
C ASP A 216 18.93 -2.10 -7.57
N ILE A 217 17.77 -1.50 -7.20
CA ILE A 217 16.77 -2.11 -6.32
C ILE A 217 15.65 -2.75 -7.16
N SER A 218 15.45 -4.07 -7.01
CA SER A 218 14.35 -4.83 -7.63
C SER A 218 13.79 -5.86 -6.65
N GLY A 219 12.61 -6.42 -6.92
CA GLY A 219 11.93 -7.38 -6.04
C GLY A 219 11.20 -6.72 -4.86
N PRO A 220 10.95 -7.45 -3.75
CA PRO A 220 10.15 -6.95 -2.64
C PRO A 220 10.90 -5.90 -1.82
N VAL A 221 10.14 -4.87 -1.40
CA VAL A 221 10.58 -3.83 -0.45
C VAL A 221 9.46 -3.59 0.55
N ASN A 222 9.74 -3.73 1.84
CA ASN A 222 8.80 -3.43 2.91
C ASN A 222 8.71 -1.92 3.15
N LEU A 223 7.56 -1.34 2.86
CA LEU A 223 7.28 0.06 3.16
C LEU A 223 6.64 0.14 4.55
N THR A 224 7.48 -0.05 5.55
CA THR A 224 7.17 0.07 6.98
C THR A 224 8.25 0.92 7.65
N THR A 225 8.00 1.41 8.85
CA THR A 225 9.07 2.02 9.65
C THR A 225 9.89 0.92 10.37
N PRO A 226 11.13 1.22 10.82
CA PRO A 226 11.93 0.26 11.59
C PRO A 226 11.41 0.05 13.02
N SER A 227 10.37 0.78 13.44
CA SER A 227 9.82 0.76 14.80
C SER A 227 8.34 0.34 14.82
N PRO A 228 8.02 -0.93 14.56
CA PRO A 228 6.67 -1.44 14.75
C PRO A 228 6.21 -1.25 16.20
N VAL A 229 4.93 -0.95 16.42
CA VAL A 229 4.37 -0.71 17.74
C VAL A 229 3.21 -1.67 18.02
N THR A 230 2.86 -1.89 19.28
CA THR A 230 1.62 -2.56 19.63
C THR A 230 0.42 -1.65 19.38
N ASN A 231 -0.76 -2.23 19.23
CA ASN A 231 -1.99 -1.44 19.12
C ASN A 231 -2.24 -0.56 20.35
N ALA A 232 -1.84 -1.00 21.54
CA ALA A 232 -1.92 -0.18 22.76
C ALA A 232 -1.01 1.05 22.67
N GLU A 233 0.24 0.89 22.24
CA GLU A 233 1.20 2.00 22.04
C GLU A 233 0.70 2.95 20.94
N PHE A 234 0.21 2.43 19.82
CA PHE A 234 -0.41 3.23 18.75
C PHE A 234 -1.59 4.04 19.30
N THR A 235 -2.48 3.40 20.07
CA THR A 235 -3.65 4.06 20.68
C THR A 235 -3.23 5.19 21.60
N SER A 236 -2.23 4.97 22.46
CA SER A 236 -1.70 5.99 23.37
C SER A 236 -1.05 7.15 22.61
N ALA A 237 -0.26 6.85 21.56
CA ALA A 237 0.38 7.88 20.73
C ALA A 237 -0.67 8.73 19.97
N LEU A 238 -1.70 8.10 19.40
CA LEU A 238 -2.77 8.81 18.70
C LEU A 238 -3.61 9.66 19.67
N ALA A 239 -3.91 9.16 20.85
CA ALA A 239 -4.61 9.90 21.90
C ALA A 239 -3.83 11.17 22.31
N ALA A 240 -2.52 11.03 22.51
CA ALA A 240 -1.63 12.16 22.80
C ALA A 240 -1.59 13.17 21.65
N ALA A 241 -1.48 12.71 20.41
CA ALA A 241 -1.41 13.57 19.23
C ALA A 241 -2.68 14.40 19.01
N VAL A 242 -3.86 13.87 19.38
CA VAL A 242 -5.13 14.60 19.29
C VAL A 242 -5.55 15.30 20.60
N HIS A 243 -4.74 15.22 21.65
CA HIS A 243 -5.00 15.79 22.97
C HIS A 243 -6.35 15.33 23.58
N ARG A 244 -6.65 14.03 23.44
CA ARG A 244 -7.89 13.41 23.96
C ARG A 244 -7.59 12.08 24.63
N PRO A 245 -8.35 11.71 25.69
CA PRO A 245 -8.20 10.38 26.28
C PRO A 245 -8.64 9.28 25.30
N ALA A 246 -8.06 8.08 25.43
CA ALA A 246 -8.45 6.90 24.68
C ALA A 246 -8.63 5.72 25.64
N VAL A 247 -9.68 5.79 26.44
CA VAL A 247 -9.96 4.83 27.52
C VAL A 247 -10.86 3.66 27.09
N MET A 248 -11.44 3.76 25.89
CA MET A 248 -12.34 2.72 25.39
C MET A 248 -11.58 1.45 25.00
N VAL A 249 -12.30 0.34 25.00
CA VAL A 249 -11.80 -0.94 24.48
C VAL A 249 -12.83 -1.48 23.48
N ALA A 250 -12.40 -1.72 22.25
CA ALA A 250 -13.22 -2.42 21.27
C ALA A 250 -13.03 -3.93 21.45
N PRO A 251 -14.01 -4.67 22.04
CA PRO A 251 -13.84 -6.10 22.31
C PRO A 251 -13.70 -6.91 21.02
N ALA A 252 -12.77 -7.86 20.99
CA ALA A 252 -12.53 -8.70 19.81
C ALA A 252 -13.81 -9.44 19.32
N PRO A 253 -14.71 -9.96 20.19
CA PRO A 253 -15.97 -10.56 19.75
C PRO A 253 -16.90 -9.57 19.04
N ALA A 254 -16.99 -8.34 19.52
CA ALA A 254 -17.80 -7.29 18.89
C ALA A 254 -17.25 -6.92 17.49
N LEU A 255 -15.91 -6.84 17.35
CA LEU A 255 -15.28 -6.62 16.05
C LEU A 255 -15.52 -7.77 15.08
N LYS A 256 -15.44 -9.03 15.54
CA LYS A 256 -15.74 -10.20 14.70
C LYS A 256 -17.19 -10.16 14.19
N LEU A 257 -18.14 -9.77 15.05
CA LEU A 257 -19.54 -9.63 14.66
C LEU A 257 -19.73 -8.50 13.64
N ALA A 258 -19.12 -7.33 13.87
CA ALA A 258 -19.29 -6.15 13.02
C ALA A 258 -18.57 -6.27 11.67
N LEU A 259 -17.31 -6.74 11.67
CA LEU A 259 -16.42 -6.70 10.50
C LEU A 259 -16.26 -8.05 9.80
N GLY A 260 -16.71 -9.15 10.43
CA GLY A 260 -16.55 -10.49 9.86
C GLY A 260 -15.09 -10.87 9.64
N GLY A 261 -14.75 -11.41 8.46
CA GLY A 261 -13.41 -11.87 8.13
C GLY A 261 -12.29 -10.82 8.22
N VAL A 262 -12.61 -9.54 8.02
CA VAL A 262 -11.63 -8.42 8.17
C VAL A 262 -11.07 -8.37 9.60
N SER A 263 -11.85 -8.77 10.59
CA SER A 263 -11.44 -8.74 12.00
C SER A 263 -10.23 -9.63 12.29
N SER A 264 -10.05 -10.73 11.57
CA SER A 264 -8.88 -11.61 11.74
C SER A 264 -7.59 -10.90 11.36
N ASP A 265 -7.62 -10.09 10.29
CA ASP A 265 -6.47 -9.30 9.86
C ASP A 265 -6.18 -8.14 10.83
N ILE A 266 -7.21 -7.44 11.30
CA ILE A 266 -7.08 -6.36 12.29
C ILE A 266 -6.53 -6.86 13.64
N LEU A 267 -6.83 -8.11 14.00
CA LEU A 267 -6.36 -8.74 15.24
C LEU A 267 -5.05 -9.50 15.07
N SER A 268 -4.55 -9.67 13.84
CA SER A 268 -3.28 -10.31 13.57
C SER A 268 -2.10 -9.46 14.03
N SER A 269 -0.98 -10.10 14.24
CA SER A 269 0.27 -9.48 14.69
C SER A 269 1.32 -9.64 13.61
N ALA A 270 1.84 -8.55 13.06
CA ALA A 270 2.88 -8.59 12.04
C ALA A 270 3.98 -7.58 12.37
N ARG A 271 5.15 -8.10 12.80
CA ARG A 271 6.36 -7.31 13.06
C ARG A 271 7.25 -7.34 11.82
N VAL A 272 6.96 -6.44 10.89
CA VAL A 272 7.63 -6.37 9.58
C VAL A 272 8.66 -5.25 9.60
N LEU A 273 9.91 -5.58 9.31
CA LEU A 273 11.01 -4.63 9.26
C LEU A 273 11.39 -4.29 7.81
N PRO A 274 11.74 -3.03 7.53
CA PRO A 274 12.17 -2.56 6.20
C PRO A 274 13.67 -2.82 6.01
N ARG A 275 14.09 -4.09 6.10
CA ARG A 275 15.51 -4.44 6.14
C ARG A 275 16.24 -3.95 4.90
N ARG A 276 15.61 -4.12 3.73
CA ARG A 276 16.20 -3.70 2.49
C ARG A 276 16.43 -2.19 2.39
N LEU A 277 15.46 -1.38 2.83
CA LEU A 277 15.63 0.07 2.86
C LEU A 277 16.78 0.50 3.77
N LEU A 278 16.90 -0.15 4.94
CA LEU A 278 17.99 0.12 5.87
C LEU A 278 19.36 -0.26 5.28
N ASP A 279 19.48 -1.41 4.65
CA ASP A 279 20.70 -1.89 4.01
C ASP A 279 21.12 -1.00 2.82
N GLU A 280 20.14 -0.42 2.11
CA GLU A 280 20.33 0.55 1.03
C GLU A 280 20.57 1.99 1.52
N GLY A 281 20.69 2.19 2.84
CA GLY A 281 21.03 3.47 3.45
C GLY A 281 19.89 4.49 3.47
N TYR A 282 18.63 4.06 3.29
CA TYR A 282 17.49 4.98 3.38
C TYR A 282 17.34 5.55 4.79
N GLN A 283 17.24 6.87 4.90
CA GLN A 283 17.09 7.58 6.18
C GLN A 283 15.62 7.94 6.41
N PHE A 284 15.00 7.29 7.39
CA PHE A 284 13.62 7.57 7.77
C PHE A 284 13.51 8.94 8.46
N ARG A 285 12.57 9.77 8.01
CA ARG A 285 12.32 11.10 8.61
C ARG A 285 11.60 10.99 9.95
N HIS A 286 10.65 10.07 10.04
CA HIS A 286 9.81 9.86 11.21
C HIS A 286 9.75 8.38 11.59
N PRO A 287 10.87 7.81 12.13
CA PRO A 287 10.92 6.39 12.47
C PRO A 287 10.05 6.02 13.68
N ALA A 288 9.74 6.98 14.57
CA ALA A 288 8.92 6.78 15.75
C ALA A 288 7.47 7.24 15.53
N ILE A 289 6.51 6.50 16.10
CA ILE A 289 5.07 6.71 15.88
C ILE A 289 4.60 8.12 16.28
N ALA A 290 5.12 8.67 17.38
CA ALA A 290 4.72 10.02 17.83
C ALA A 290 5.12 11.09 16.82
N GLY A 291 6.35 11.05 16.29
CA GLY A 291 6.82 11.99 15.28
C GLY A 291 6.06 11.86 13.96
N ALA A 292 5.74 10.63 13.55
CA ALA A 292 4.95 10.39 12.35
C ALA A 292 3.52 10.91 12.48
N LEU A 293 2.85 10.68 13.60
CA LEU A 293 1.51 11.22 13.85
C LEU A 293 1.51 12.74 13.89
N ALA A 294 2.52 13.37 14.50
CA ALA A 294 2.65 14.83 14.50
C ALA A 294 2.87 15.42 13.10
N ALA A 295 3.55 14.68 12.20
CA ALA A 295 3.78 15.12 10.82
C ALA A 295 2.57 14.91 9.90
N GLU A 296 1.71 13.94 10.20
CA GLU A 296 0.57 13.57 9.34
C GLU A 296 -0.76 14.24 9.75
N LEU A 297 -0.92 14.69 11.03
CA LEU A 297 -2.16 15.28 11.57
C LEU A 297 -2.20 16.78 11.49
#